data_d4ededd9f76f8bb1305e77dff7d629fe
#
_entry.id   d4ededd9f76f8bb1305e77dff7d629fe
#
_cell.length_a   1.000
_cell.length_b   1.000
_cell.length_c   1.000
_cell.angle_alpha   90.00
_cell.angle_beta   90.00
_cell.angle_gamma   90.00
#
_symmetry.space_group_name_H-M   'P 1'
#
loop_
_entity.id
_entity.type
_entity.pdbx_description
1 polymer ?
#
loop_
_entity_poly.entity_id
_entity_poly.type
_entity_poly.pdbx_seq_one_letter_code
_entity_poly.pdbx_strand_id
1 'polypeptide(L)'
;MKFMSFRKPLAVFSLLVWLLPIAHAQTPAPAWPTKPVKIIVTFPPGGAPDTLARVLADKWTQALGQTFTVDNKPGAGGNIGSDFVAKSAGDGSTLLIATVGTHAINPALYSAMPYNHIKDFTPISFLASTPNLLVVNNAVPAKNVKELIALAEKTPLTFGSSGSGTSIHLSGELFNTLAGVKMQHIPYKGRAQAVPDLLGGRITMIFDNMPSALPLVKSGDVRAIAVTSAKRSAAAPDIPTIAESGLPGFEASSWFALMAPAGLSKEVLARISAETARVMNLPDVREKLTQLGLDVAPGSPESLATHIQTETVKWAKVVKESGAKLD
;
A
#
# COMPACT_ATOMS: atom_id res chain seq x y z
N MET A 1 27.71 98.90 43.96
CA MET A 1 28.27 97.56 43.82
C MET A 1 27.12 96.58 43.42
N LYS A 2 27.14 96.15 42.22
CA LYS A 2 26.10 95.26 41.68
C LYS A 2 26.64 93.84 41.67
N PHE A 3 25.98 92.89 42.35
CA PHE A 3 26.28 91.48 42.30
C PHE A 3 25.51 90.84 41.13
N MET A 4 26.27 90.32 40.22
CA MET A 4 25.73 89.51 39.06
C MET A 4 25.66 88.02 39.46
N SER A 5 24.46 87.51 39.51
CA SER A 5 24.16 86.09 39.79
C SER A 5 24.20 85.27 38.45
N PHE A 6 25.15 84.34 38.34
CA PHE A 6 25.25 83.38 37.24
C PHE A 6 24.40 82.19 37.56
N ARG A 7 23.30 81.97 36.80
CA ARG A 7 22.53 80.73 36.78
C ARG A 7 23.11 79.78 35.72
N LYS A 8 23.57 78.65 36.15
CA LYS A 8 23.98 77.54 35.27
C LYS A 8 22.74 76.73 34.77
N PRO A 9 22.62 76.40 33.50
CA PRO A 9 21.55 75.47 32.99
C PRO A 9 21.89 74.04 33.32
N LEU A 10 20.92 73.28 33.89
CA LEU A 10 20.95 71.88 34.15
C LEU A 10 20.58 71.16 32.85
N ALA A 11 21.54 70.49 32.17
CA ALA A 11 21.27 69.66 31.01
C ALA A 11 20.69 68.29 31.43
N VAL A 12 19.40 68.10 31.17
CA VAL A 12 18.71 66.80 31.36
C VAL A 12 19.06 65.94 30.19
N PHE A 13 19.91 64.93 30.43
CA PHE A 13 20.25 63.88 29.44
C PHE A 13 19.15 62.83 29.48
N SER A 14 18.20 62.90 28.51
CA SER A 14 17.18 61.86 28.33
C SER A 14 17.81 60.61 27.69
N LEU A 15 17.99 59.57 28.49
CA LEU A 15 18.44 58.27 28.04
C LEU A 15 17.25 57.53 27.34
N LEU A 16 17.26 57.59 25.99
CA LEU A 16 16.29 56.86 25.18
C LEU A 16 16.74 55.39 25.08
N VAL A 17 16.18 54.55 25.94
CA VAL A 17 16.40 53.09 25.88
C VAL A 17 15.63 52.53 24.69
N TRP A 18 16.33 52.20 23.63
CA TRP A 18 15.78 51.47 22.49
C TRP A 18 15.50 50.04 22.94
N LEU A 19 14.22 49.70 23.17
CA LEU A 19 13.73 48.33 23.30
C LEU A 19 13.78 47.68 21.90
N LEU A 20 14.89 47.02 21.57
CA LEU A 20 14.97 46.12 20.40
C LEU A 20 14.04 44.93 20.65
N PRO A 21 13.09 44.63 19.76
CA PRO A 21 12.32 43.38 19.85
C PRO A 21 13.28 42.20 19.70
N ILE A 22 13.39 41.40 20.76
CA ILE A 22 14.07 40.11 20.71
C ILE A 22 13.24 39.23 19.77
N ALA A 23 13.63 39.18 18.50
CA ALA A 23 13.11 38.20 17.57
C ALA A 23 13.50 36.82 18.12
N HIS A 24 12.51 36.10 18.71
CA HIS A 24 12.66 34.71 19.03
C HIS A 24 12.87 33.97 17.70
N ALA A 25 14.13 33.70 17.38
CA ALA A 25 14.45 32.75 16.32
C ALA A 25 13.84 31.41 16.72
N GLN A 26 12.69 31.07 16.13
CA GLN A 26 12.14 29.72 16.24
C GLN A 26 13.21 28.78 15.72
N THR A 27 13.81 27.99 16.61
CA THR A 27 14.71 26.91 16.23
C THR A 27 13.92 26.02 15.29
N PRO A 28 14.37 25.80 14.04
CA PRO A 28 13.67 24.92 13.12
C PRO A 28 13.46 23.57 13.83
N ALA A 29 12.23 23.08 13.89
CA ALA A 29 11.97 21.75 14.41
C ALA A 29 12.90 20.77 13.69
N PRO A 30 13.56 19.82 14.42
CA PRO A 30 14.53 18.92 13.81
C PRO A 30 13.89 18.23 12.63
N ALA A 31 14.51 18.40 11.45
CA ALA A 31 13.97 17.88 10.19
C ALA A 31 13.90 16.36 10.26
N TRP A 32 12.70 15.77 10.07
CA TRP A 32 12.56 14.32 9.95
C TRP A 32 13.47 13.79 8.81
N PRO A 33 14.14 12.63 8.99
CA PRO A 33 14.18 11.73 10.15
C PRO A 33 15.26 12.12 11.17
N THR A 34 14.93 12.10 12.48
CA THR A 34 15.89 12.37 13.56
C THR A 34 16.46 11.12 14.22
N LYS A 35 15.92 9.94 13.87
CA LYS A 35 16.30 8.62 14.39
C LYS A 35 15.97 7.54 13.33
N PRO A 36 16.46 6.30 13.48
CA PRO A 36 16.13 5.20 12.57
C PRO A 36 14.62 5.02 12.42
N VAL A 37 14.18 4.74 11.19
CA VAL A 37 12.77 4.58 10.80
C VAL A 37 12.50 3.13 10.41
N LYS A 38 11.39 2.57 10.89
CA LYS A 38 10.90 1.25 10.52
C LYS A 38 9.75 1.37 9.52
N ILE A 39 9.83 0.63 8.43
CA ILE A 39 8.73 0.48 7.46
C ILE A 39 8.14 -0.91 7.67
N ILE A 40 6.93 -0.97 8.21
CA ILE A 40 6.22 -2.22 8.47
C ILE A 40 5.53 -2.69 7.19
N VAL A 41 5.77 -3.95 6.86
CA VAL A 41 5.10 -4.66 5.76
C VAL A 41 4.25 -5.77 6.36
N THR A 42 2.97 -5.79 6.05
CA THR A 42 1.98 -6.68 6.68
C THR A 42 1.93 -8.09 6.08
N PHE A 43 2.87 -8.42 5.19
CA PHE A 43 3.01 -9.70 4.50
C PHE A 43 4.45 -10.21 4.54
N PRO A 44 4.69 -11.53 4.29
CA PRO A 44 6.04 -12.08 4.18
C PRO A 44 6.87 -11.39 3.10
N PRO A 45 8.21 -11.47 3.18
CA PRO A 45 9.11 -10.93 2.15
C PRO A 45 8.82 -11.46 0.74
N GLY A 46 9.19 -10.67 -0.29
CA GLY A 46 9.16 -11.04 -1.72
C GLY A 46 7.85 -10.73 -2.45
N GLY A 47 6.85 -10.14 -1.80
CA GLY A 47 5.64 -9.62 -2.45
C GLY A 47 5.79 -8.15 -2.90
N ALA A 48 4.77 -7.66 -3.62
CA ALA A 48 4.74 -6.26 -4.08
C ALA A 48 4.90 -5.22 -2.95
N PRO A 49 4.24 -5.36 -1.78
CA PRO A 49 4.43 -4.41 -0.68
C PRO A 49 5.85 -4.42 -0.11
N ASP A 50 6.50 -5.58 -0.05
CA ASP A 50 7.89 -5.72 0.41
C ASP A 50 8.87 -5.06 -0.58
N THR A 51 8.64 -5.24 -1.88
CA THR A 51 9.42 -4.58 -2.94
C THR A 51 9.36 -3.06 -2.82
N LEU A 52 8.16 -2.49 -2.66
CA LEU A 52 7.97 -1.04 -2.48
C LEU A 52 8.65 -0.52 -1.21
N ALA A 53 8.50 -1.23 -0.09
CA ALA A 53 9.15 -0.88 1.18
C ALA A 53 10.66 -0.83 1.05
N ARG A 54 11.28 -1.84 0.40
CA ARG A 54 12.75 -1.90 0.22
C ARG A 54 13.27 -0.83 -0.71
N VAL A 55 12.52 -0.50 -1.77
CA VAL A 55 12.89 0.62 -2.66
C VAL A 55 12.88 1.94 -1.89
N LEU A 56 11.85 2.22 -1.09
CA LEU A 56 11.80 3.43 -0.27
C LEU A 56 12.92 3.44 0.78
N ALA A 57 13.11 2.32 1.51
CA ALA A 57 14.12 2.22 2.56
C ALA A 57 15.55 2.46 2.02
N ASP A 58 15.90 1.84 0.89
CA ASP A 58 17.21 2.00 0.25
C ASP A 58 17.44 3.45 -0.18
N LYS A 59 16.52 4.02 -0.97
CA LYS A 59 16.64 5.40 -1.47
C LYS A 59 16.63 6.45 -0.37
N TRP A 60 15.84 6.26 0.69
CA TRP A 60 15.82 7.18 1.82
C TRP A 60 17.06 7.05 2.71
N THR A 61 17.59 5.83 2.93
CA THR A 61 18.84 5.65 3.66
C THR A 61 19.98 6.40 2.98
N GLN A 62 20.07 6.29 1.65
CA GLN A 62 21.10 6.99 0.86
C GLN A 62 20.93 8.53 0.88
N ALA A 63 19.68 9.03 0.82
CA ALA A 63 19.41 10.44 0.66
C ALA A 63 19.33 11.22 1.98
N LEU A 64 18.86 10.58 3.07
CA LEU A 64 18.52 11.26 4.32
C LEU A 64 19.51 11.00 5.46
N GLY A 65 20.51 10.13 5.25
CA GLY A 65 21.57 9.88 6.23
C GLY A 65 21.13 9.17 7.51
N GLN A 66 19.90 8.61 7.53
CA GLN A 66 19.38 7.79 8.61
C GLN A 66 19.09 6.37 8.13
N THR A 67 19.06 5.43 9.05
CA THR A 67 18.75 4.03 8.72
C THR A 67 17.26 3.83 8.57
N PHE A 68 16.85 3.29 7.42
CA PHE A 68 15.48 2.81 7.18
C PHE A 68 15.48 1.29 7.09
N THR A 69 14.69 0.62 7.93
CA THR A 69 14.59 -0.85 7.96
C THR A 69 13.20 -1.31 7.57
N VAL A 70 13.12 -2.42 6.85
CA VAL A 70 11.86 -3.09 6.54
C VAL A 70 11.65 -4.23 7.54
N ASP A 71 10.49 -4.21 8.23
CA ASP A 71 10.09 -5.23 9.20
C ASP A 71 8.78 -5.89 8.73
N ASN A 72 8.85 -7.18 8.38
CA ASN A 72 7.71 -7.93 7.91
C ASN A 72 6.93 -8.53 9.08
N LYS A 73 5.67 -8.10 9.28
CA LYS A 73 4.76 -8.57 10.35
C LYS A 73 3.49 -9.17 9.74
N PRO A 74 3.57 -10.41 9.21
CA PRO A 74 2.44 -11.05 8.55
C PRO A 74 1.41 -11.61 9.54
N GLY A 75 0.20 -11.87 9.04
CA GLY A 75 -0.85 -12.59 9.74
C GLY A 75 -2.20 -11.88 9.73
N ALA A 76 -3.29 -12.67 9.83
CA ALA A 76 -4.68 -12.23 9.81
C ALA A 76 -5.00 -11.25 8.65
N GLY A 77 -4.64 -11.61 7.40
CA GLY A 77 -4.87 -10.74 6.24
C GLY A 77 -4.12 -9.39 6.30
N GLY A 78 -3.04 -9.30 7.10
CA GLY A 78 -2.27 -8.08 7.33
C GLY A 78 -2.69 -7.28 8.57
N ASN A 79 -3.73 -7.71 9.28
CA ASN A 79 -4.23 -6.99 10.45
C ASN A 79 -3.23 -6.93 11.60
N ILE A 80 -2.37 -7.96 11.78
CA ILE A 80 -1.35 -7.98 12.86
C ILE A 80 -0.36 -6.84 12.67
N GLY A 81 0.20 -6.68 11.48
CA GLY A 81 1.15 -5.60 11.20
C GLY A 81 0.51 -4.22 11.20
N SER A 82 -0.74 -4.10 10.73
CA SER A 82 -1.48 -2.83 10.75
C SER A 82 -1.81 -2.40 12.19
N ASP A 83 -2.27 -3.31 13.04
CA ASP A 83 -2.54 -3.06 14.46
C ASP A 83 -1.28 -2.60 15.22
N PHE A 84 -0.14 -3.25 14.94
CA PHE A 84 1.14 -2.84 15.49
C PHE A 84 1.46 -1.38 15.15
N VAL A 85 1.24 -0.95 13.90
CA VAL A 85 1.49 0.44 13.48
C VAL A 85 0.45 1.38 14.09
N ALA A 86 -0.83 1.03 14.11
CA ALA A 86 -1.89 1.83 14.72
C ALA A 86 -1.59 2.20 16.17
N LYS A 87 -0.91 1.32 16.91
CA LYS A 87 -0.50 1.51 18.32
C LYS A 87 0.90 2.11 18.49
N SER A 88 1.61 2.39 17.41
CA SER A 88 2.94 3.00 17.45
C SER A 88 2.85 4.52 17.64
N ALA A 89 3.98 5.14 18.01
CA ALA A 89 4.05 6.61 18.16
C ALA A 89 3.87 7.32 16.80
N GLY A 90 3.08 8.39 16.78
CA GLY A 90 2.82 9.23 15.60
C GLY A 90 3.93 10.25 15.32
N ASP A 91 5.20 9.86 15.44
CA ASP A 91 6.37 10.73 15.28
C ASP A 91 7.16 10.51 13.97
N GLY A 92 6.65 9.63 13.10
CA GLY A 92 7.28 9.29 11.82
C GLY A 92 8.41 8.26 11.91
N SER A 93 8.69 7.67 13.07
CA SER A 93 9.69 6.60 13.22
C SER A 93 9.17 5.20 12.87
N THR A 94 7.85 5.06 12.73
CA THR A 94 7.20 3.83 12.28
C THR A 94 6.23 4.18 11.15
N LEU A 95 6.41 3.54 10.00
CA LEU A 95 5.58 3.73 8.81
C LEU A 95 4.98 2.38 8.40
N LEU A 96 3.90 2.41 7.63
CA LEU A 96 3.19 1.24 7.14
C LEU A 96 3.12 1.25 5.62
N ILE A 97 3.46 0.14 4.99
CA ILE A 97 2.94 -0.14 3.65
C ILE A 97 1.55 -0.75 3.80
N ALA A 98 0.55 0.11 3.65
CA ALA A 98 -0.85 -0.25 3.62
C ALA A 98 -1.21 -0.92 2.28
N THR A 99 -2.22 -1.80 2.30
CA THR A 99 -2.72 -2.48 1.11
C THR A 99 -4.23 -2.34 1.01
N VAL A 100 -4.78 -2.61 -0.17
CA VAL A 100 -6.25 -2.71 -0.36
C VAL A 100 -6.89 -3.65 0.66
N GLY A 101 -6.21 -4.74 1.03
CA GLY A 101 -6.67 -5.69 2.05
C GLY A 101 -6.87 -5.00 3.39
N THR A 102 -5.81 -4.41 3.94
CA THR A 102 -5.81 -3.84 5.29
C THR A 102 -6.65 -2.58 5.45
N HIS A 103 -6.83 -1.79 4.37
CA HIS A 103 -7.44 -0.46 4.45
C HIS A 103 -8.74 -0.30 3.63
N ALA A 104 -9.22 -1.38 2.96
CA ALA A 104 -10.49 -1.32 2.24
C ALA A 104 -11.30 -2.62 2.33
N ILE A 105 -10.68 -3.81 2.26
CA ILE A 105 -11.39 -5.09 2.26
C ILE A 105 -11.69 -5.56 3.69
N ASN A 106 -10.67 -5.61 4.56
CA ASN A 106 -10.79 -6.19 5.90
C ASN A 106 -11.87 -5.53 6.78
N PRO A 107 -12.10 -4.20 6.69
CA PRO A 107 -13.18 -3.55 7.44
C PRO A 107 -14.58 -4.12 7.17
N ALA A 108 -14.81 -4.69 5.98
CA ALA A 108 -16.08 -5.31 5.63
C ALA A 108 -16.08 -6.84 5.83
N LEU A 109 -14.90 -7.47 5.85
CA LEU A 109 -14.75 -8.92 5.87
C LEU A 109 -14.62 -9.51 7.27
N TYR A 110 -13.92 -8.81 8.18
CA TYR A 110 -13.72 -9.23 9.55
C TYR A 110 -14.84 -8.71 10.45
N SER A 111 -15.40 -9.58 11.30
CA SER A 111 -16.42 -9.20 12.27
C SER A 111 -15.89 -8.24 13.35
N ALA A 112 -14.60 -8.34 13.68
CA ALA A 112 -13.91 -7.45 14.62
C ALA A 112 -12.52 -7.07 14.07
N MET A 113 -12.30 -5.78 13.88
CA MET A 113 -11.00 -5.21 13.50
C MET A 113 -10.26 -4.74 14.74
N PRO A 114 -8.96 -5.06 14.90
CA PRO A 114 -8.17 -4.59 16.05
C PRO A 114 -7.78 -3.11 15.94
N TYR A 115 -8.04 -2.46 14.82
CA TYR A 115 -7.77 -1.05 14.53
C TYR A 115 -8.90 -0.42 13.70
N ASN A 116 -8.97 0.90 13.71
CA ASN A 116 -9.81 1.67 12.78
C ASN A 116 -8.96 2.11 11.59
N HIS A 117 -9.23 1.56 10.41
CA HIS A 117 -8.44 1.77 9.18
C HIS A 117 -8.38 3.23 8.69
N ILE A 118 -9.23 4.11 9.21
CA ILE A 118 -9.24 5.54 8.89
C ILE A 118 -8.68 6.36 10.06
N LYS A 119 -9.19 6.14 11.29
CA LYS A 119 -8.90 7.05 12.43
C LYS A 119 -7.53 6.83 13.06
N ASP A 120 -7.01 5.59 13.01
CA ASP A 120 -5.76 5.23 13.68
C ASP A 120 -4.52 5.49 12.81
N PHE A 121 -4.71 6.03 11.61
CA PHE A 121 -3.63 6.27 10.65
C PHE A 121 -3.67 7.67 10.05
N THR A 122 -2.49 8.18 9.72
CA THR A 122 -2.29 9.37 8.90
C THR A 122 -1.92 8.91 7.48
N PRO A 123 -2.73 9.18 6.44
CA PRO A 123 -2.38 8.90 5.05
C PRO A 123 -1.20 9.79 4.63
N ILE A 124 -0.24 9.23 3.88
CA ILE A 124 0.95 9.94 3.39
C ILE A 124 0.94 10.03 1.87
N SER A 125 0.93 8.88 1.19
CA SER A 125 0.94 8.85 -0.28
C SER A 125 0.42 7.51 -0.80
N PHE A 126 -0.38 7.54 -1.84
CA PHE A 126 -0.54 6.39 -2.72
C PHE A 126 0.84 6.10 -3.34
N LEU A 127 1.21 4.84 -3.51
CA LEU A 127 2.51 4.46 -4.07
C LEU A 127 2.35 3.88 -5.49
N ALA A 128 1.59 2.82 -5.58
CA ALA A 128 1.37 2.11 -6.84
C ALA A 128 0.12 1.22 -6.77
N SER A 129 -0.41 0.88 -7.93
CA SER A 129 -1.35 -0.22 -8.11
C SER A 129 -0.73 -1.34 -8.95
N THR A 130 -1.36 -2.51 -8.93
CA THR A 130 -1.02 -3.63 -9.81
C THR A 130 -2.25 -4.50 -10.03
N PRO A 131 -2.46 -5.03 -11.24
CA PRO A 131 -3.44 -6.08 -11.42
C PRO A 131 -2.98 -7.36 -10.72
N ASN A 132 -3.93 -8.23 -10.40
CA ASN A 132 -3.61 -9.62 -10.19
C ASN A 132 -3.58 -10.33 -11.55
N LEU A 133 -2.73 -11.34 -11.64
CA LEU A 133 -2.65 -12.22 -12.80
C LEU A 133 -3.26 -13.56 -12.43
N LEU A 134 -4.34 -13.95 -13.09
CA LEU A 134 -4.91 -15.27 -12.98
C LEU A 134 -3.96 -16.28 -13.64
N VAL A 135 -3.29 -17.05 -12.81
CA VAL A 135 -2.37 -18.11 -13.22
C VAL A 135 -2.90 -19.47 -12.79
N VAL A 136 -2.70 -20.45 -13.63
CA VAL A 136 -3.09 -21.85 -13.39
C VAL A 136 -1.89 -22.78 -13.43
N ASN A 137 -1.97 -23.92 -12.74
CA ASN A 137 -1.02 -25.00 -12.91
C ASN A 137 -1.04 -25.49 -14.37
N ASN A 138 0.11 -25.85 -14.93
CA ASN A 138 0.24 -26.25 -16.35
C ASN A 138 -0.55 -27.48 -16.74
N ALA A 139 -0.89 -28.37 -15.79
CA ALA A 139 -1.75 -29.54 -16.02
C ALA A 139 -3.24 -29.19 -16.19
N VAL A 140 -3.67 -27.97 -15.80
CA VAL A 140 -5.05 -27.53 -15.99
C VAL A 140 -5.34 -27.39 -17.50
N PRO A 141 -6.39 -28.06 -18.05
CA PRO A 141 -6.63 -28.06 -19.49
C PRO A 141 -7.12 -26.70 -20.03
N ALA A 142 -7.67 -25.81 -19.17
CA ALA A 142 -8.19 -24.51 -19.57
C ALA A 142 -7.06 -23.54 -19.99
N LYS A 143 -7.23 -22.88 -21.15
CA LYS A 143 -6.28 -21.94 -21.74
C LYS A 143 -6.78 -20.48 -21.71
N ASN A 144 -8.03 -20.26 -21.40
CA ASN A 144 -8.68 -18.95 -21.33
C ASN A 144 -9.80 -18.95 -20.29
N VAL A 145 -10.38 -17.78 -20.03
CA VAL A 145 -11.43 -17.58 -19.01
C VAL A 145 -12.67 -18.44 -19.29
N LYS A 146 -13.11 -18.53 -20.56
CA LYS A 146 -14.31 -19.32 -20.93
C LYS A 146 -14.12 -20.80 -20.68
N GLU A 147 -12.96 -21.33 -21.05
CA GLU A 147 -12.61 -22.75 -20.79
C GLU A 147 -12.48 -23.02 -19.29
N LEU A 148 -11.95 -22.06 -18.52
CA LEU A 148 -11.84 -22.19 -17.07
C LEU A 148 -13.20 -22.21 -16.40
N ILE A 149 -14.14 -21.37 -16.80
CA ILE A 149 -15.53 -21.38 -16.35
C ILE A 149 -16.18 -22.74 -16.67
N ALA A 150 -16.10 -23.19 -17.91
CA ALA A 150 -16.67 -24.46 -18.33
C ALA A 150 -16.06 -25.67 -17.59
N LEU A 151 -14.80 -25.57 -17.16
CA LEU A 151 -14.15 -26.58 -16.33
C LEU A 151 -14.68 -26.52 -14.89
N ALA A 152 -14.84 -25.31 -14.31
CA ALA A 152 -15.34 -25.09 -12.95
C ALA A 152 -16.80 -25.56 -12.75
N GLU A 153 -17.61 -25.54 -13.81
CA GLU A 153 -18.97 -26.06 -13.80
C GLU A 153 -19.03 -27.59 -13.65
N LYS A 154 -17.98 -28.28 -14.12
CA LYS A 154 -17.94 -29.75 -14.21
C LYS A 154 -17.05 -30.41 -13.16
N THR A 155 -16.09 -29.69 -12.64
CA THR A 155 -15.05 -30.21 -11.76
C THR A 155 -14.81 -29.24 -10.60
N PRO A 156 -14.73 -29.72 -9.35
CA PRO A 156 -14.33 -28.88 -8.23
C PRO A 156 -12.93 -28.30 -8.45
N LEU A 157 -12.82 -26.99 -8.51
CA LEU A 157 -11.55 -26.26 -8.63
C LEU A 157 -11.24 -25.54 -7.32
N THR A 158 -9.94 -25.31 -7.08
CA THR A 158 -9.45 -24.61 -5.89
C THR A 158 -8.63 -23.37 -6.32
N PHE A 159 -8.72 -22.29 -5.56
CA PHE A 159 -7.82 -21.17 -5.74
C PHE A 159 -7.10 -20.82 -4.44
N GLY A 160 -5.80 -20.60 -4.54
CA GLY A 160 -4.97 -20.18 -3.40
C GLY A 160 -4.96 -18.68 -3.20
N SER A 161 -4.67 -18.22 -1.99
CA SER A 161 -4.39 -16.81 -1.71
C SER A 161 -3.27 -16.62 -0.70
N SER A 162 -2.76 -15.39 -0.60
CA SER A 162 -1.80 -14.99 0.44
C SER A 162 -2.45 -14.76 1.81
N GLY A 163 -3.68 -15.22 1.98
CA GLY A 163 -4.52 -15.08 3.17
C GLY A 163 -5.88 -14.48 2.84
N SER A 164 -6.84 -14.78 3.69
CA SER A 164 -8.19 -14.20 3.61
C SER A 164 -8.13 -12.67 3.77
N GLY A 165 -8.98 -11.93 3.03
CA GLY A 165 -8.98 -10.46 3.04
C GLY A 165 -7.95 -9.82 2.10
N THR A 166 -7.16 -10.60 1.35
CA THR A 166 -6.28 -10.05 0.31
C THR A 166 -7.03 -9.81 -1.00
N SER A 167 -6.50 -8.95 -1.87
CA SER A 167 -7.01 -8.81 -3.25
C SER A 167 -6.99 -10.14 -4.01
N ILE A 168 -6.02 -11.00 -3.73
CA ILE A 168 -5.86 -12.33 -4.29
C ILE A 168 -7.08 -13.21 -3.96
N HIS A 169 -7.52 -13.18 -2.68
CA HIS A 169 -8.74 -13.85 -2.23
C HIS A 169 -9.98 -13.27 -2.93
N LEU A 170 -10.18 -11.94 -2.80
CA LEU A 170 -11.41 -11.30 -3.30
C LEU A 170 -11.50 -11.31 -4.83
N SER A 171 -10.40 -11.42 -5.57
CA SER A 171 -10.43 -11.66 -7.02
C SER A 171 -11.06 -13.02 -7.34
N GLY A 172 -10.75 -14.06 -6.57
CA GLY A 172 -11.35 -15.38 -6.72
C GLY A 172 -12.85 -15.38 -6.38
N GLU A 173 -13.23 -14.70 -5.30
CA GLU A 173 -14.64 -14.59 -4.91
C GLU A 173 -15.46 -13.77 -5.91
N LEU A 174 -14.91 -12.67 -6.43
CA LEU A 174 -15.54 -11.89 -7.50
C LEU A 174 -15.69 -12.73 -8.79
N PHE A 175 -14.68 -13.56 -9.09
CA PHE A 175 -14.76 -14.48 -10.24
C PHE A 175 -15.89 -15.49 -10.02
N ASN A 176 -15.96 -16.13 -8.86
CA ASN A 176 -17.05 -17.04 -8.51
C ASN A 176 -18.43 -16.38 -8.71
N THR A 177 -18.59 -15.16 -8.18
CA THR A 177 -19.85 -14.41 -8.22
C THR A 177 -20.26 -14.09 -9.67
N LEU A 178 -19.34 -13.51 -10.46
CA LEU A 178 -19.67 -13.05 -11.82
C LEU A 178 -19.78 -14.20 -12.82
N ALA A 179 -19.02 -15.27 -12.64
CA ALA A 179 -19.08 -16.45 -13.48
C ALA A 179 -20.18 -17.45 -13.07
N GLY A 180 -20.81 -17.29 -11.89
CA GLY A 180 -21.81 -18.21 -11.37
C GLY A 180 -21.24 -19.59 -10.99
N VAL A 181 -19.95 -19.67 -10.69
CA VAL A 181 -19.26 -20.92 -10.30
C VAL A 181 -18.90 -20.91 -8.81
N LYS A 182 -18.46 -22.07 -8.29
CA LYS A 182 -18.11 -22.27 -6.86
C LYS A 182 -16.74 -22.91 -6.75
N MET A 183 -15.68 -22.14 -6.95
CA MET A 183 -14.31 -22.61 -6.69
C MET A 183 -14.01 -22.47 -5.20
N GLN A 184 -13.31 -23.44 -4.61
CA GLN A 184 -12.97 -23.43 -3.19
C GLN A 184 -11.73 -22.56 -2.92
N HIS A 185 -11.84 -21.62 -2.00
CA HIS A 185 -10.71 -20.84 -1.51
C HIS A 185 -9.83 -21.62 -0.54
N ILE A 186 -8.51 -21.60 -0.75
CA ILE A 186 -7.48 -22.17 0.12
C ILE A 186 -6.59 -21.05 0.63
N PRO A 187 -6.77 -20.56 1.87
CA PRO A 187 -5.96 -19.49 2.44
C PRO A 187 -4.58 -20.00 2.89
N TYR A 188 -3.52 -19.28 2.55
CA TYR A 188 -2.15 -19.49 3.03
C TYR A 188 -1.68 -18.30 3.88
N LYS A 189 -0.64 -18.49 4.70
CA LYS A 189 -0.04 -17.38 5.50
C LYS A 189 0.80 -16.42 4.65
N GLY A 190 0.82 -16.60 3.33
CA GLY A 190 1.54 -15.78 2.36
C GLY A 190 1.83 -16.56 1.07
N ARG A 191 2.23 -15.83 0.04
CA ARG A 191 2.52 -16.35 -1.29
C ARG A 191 3.55 -17.49 -1.28
N ALA A 192 4.61 -17.37 -0.46
CA ALA A 192 5.67 -18.36 -0.40
C ALA A 192 5.20 -19.79 -0.07
N GLN A 193 4.04 -19.92 0.60
CA GLN A 193 3.41 -21.22 0.87
C GLN A 193 2.44 -21.65 -0.23
N ALA A 194 1.75 -20.71 -0.88
CA ALA A 194 0.77 -21.01 -1.93
C ALA A 194 1.41 -21.46 -3.25
N VAL A 195 2.55 -20.86 -3.63
CA VAL A 195 3.21 -21.14 -4.92
C VAL A 195 3.68 -22.57 -5.06
N PRO A 196 4.37 -23.21 -4.08
CA PRO A 196 4.72 -24.62 -4.18
C PRO A 196 3.51 -25.55 -4.40
N ASP A 197 2.35 -25.23 -3.80
CA ASP A 197 1.12 -25.99 -3.97
C ASP A 197 0.48 -25.78 -5.35
N LEU A 198 0.60 -24.56 -5.90
CA LEU A 198 0.21 -24.30 -7.30
C LEU A 198 1.10 -25.10 -8.28
N LEU A 199 2.42 -25.02 -8.12
CA LEU A 199 3.39 -25.73 -8.98
C LEU A 199 3.21 -27.25 -8.89
N GLY A 200 2.93 -27.76 -7.70
CA GLY A 200 2.66 -29.18 -7.45
C GLY A 200 1.25 -29.64 -7.80
N GLY A 201 0.37 -28.76 -8.29
CA GLY A 201 -1.00 -29.09 -8.67
C GLY A 201 -1.95 -29.38 -7.49
N ARG A 202 -1.58 -29.07 -6.25
CA ARG A 202 -2.47 -29.24 -5.06
C ARG A 202 -3.56 -28.17 -5.03
N ILE A 203 -3.34 -27.03 -5.62
CA ILE A 203 -4.35 -26.02 -5.95
C ILE A 203 -4.36 -25.76 -7.46
N THR A 204 -5.53 -25.42 -8.00
CA THR A 204 -5.71 -25.25 -9.44
C THR A 204 -5.11 -23.93 -9.94
N MET A 205 -5.31 -22.84 -9.18
CA MET A 205 -4.97 -21.49 -9.62
C MET A 205 -4.68 -20.53 -8.45
N ILE A 206 -4.10 -19.38 -8.79
CA ILE A 206 -3.95 -18.21 -7.93
C ILE A 206 -4.23 -16.95 -8.75
N PHE A 207 -4.93 -15.95 -8.17
CA PHE A 207 -5.00 -14.59 -8.69
C PHE A 207 -3.84 -13.79 -8.08
N ASP A 208 -2.59 -14.09 -8.46
CA ASP A 208 -1.41 -13.56 -7.79
C ASP A 208 -1.05 -12.15 -8.28
N ASN A 209 -0.47 -11.31 -7.42
CA ASN A 209 -0.04 -9.98 -7.84
C ASN A 209 0.95 -10.08 -9.01
N MET A 210 0.79 -9.23 -10.02
CA MET A 210 1.60 -9.31 -11.24
C MET A 210 3.12 -9.30 -11.00
N PRO A 211 3.70 -8.47 -10.11
CA PRO A 211 5.14 -8.50 -9.82
C PRO A 211 5.66 -9.88 -9.40
N SER A 212 4.82 -10.63 -8.74
CA SER A 212 5.15 -11.96 -8.22
C SER A 212 4.84 -13.09 -9.20
N ALA A 213 3.76 -12.97 -9.99
CA ALA A 213 3.30 -13.99 -10.93
C ALA A 213 4.07 -13.97 -12.26
N LEU A 214 4.40 -12.77 -12.75
CA LEU A 214 4.99 -12.59 -14.08
C LEU A 214 6.32 -13.36 -14.29
N PRO A 215 7.23 -13.42 -13.31
CA PRO A 215 8.43 -14.26 -13.41
C PRO A 215 8.11 -15.75 -13.64
N LEU A 216 7.11 -16.31 -12.94
CA LEU A 216 6.70 -17.71 -13.09
C LEU A 216 6.04 -17.99 -14.45
N VAL A 217 5.34 -17.00 -15.01
CA VAL A 217 4.79 -17.08 -16.36
C VAL A 217 5.91 -17.05 -17.40
N LYS A 218 6.89 -16.14 -17.23
CA LYS A 218 8.03 -16.03 -18.15
C LYS A 218 8.94 -17.26 -18.13
N SER A 219 9.09 -17.93 -16.98
CA SER A 219 9.83 -19.20 -16.87
C SER A 219 9.04 -20.41 -17.39
N GLY A 220 7.73 -20.27 -17.64
CA GLY A 220 6.87 -21.36 -18.05
C GLY A 220 6.43 -22.30 -16.93
N ASP A 221 6.65 -21.92 -15.67
CA ASP A 221 6.27 -22.72 -14.50
C ASP A 221 4.76 -22.76 -14.28
N VAL A 222 4.04 -21.70 -14.72
CA VAL A 222 2.59 -21.60 -14.69
C VAL A 222 2.08 -20.98 -15.98
N ARG A 223 0.78 -21.18 -16.26
CA ARG A 223 0.11 -20.55 -17.40
C ARG A 223 -0.68 -19.34 -16.94
N ALA A 224 -0.46 -18.18 -17.60
CA ALA A 224 -1.31 -17.01 -17.45
C ALA A 224 -2.61 -17.17 -18.23
N ILE A 225 -3.73 -16.80 -17.62
CA ILE A 225 -5.06 -16.83 -18.25
C ILE A 225 -5.54 -15.43 -18.57
N ALA A 226 -5.51 -14.50 -17.59
CA ALA A 226 -5.98 -13.13 -17.76
C ALA A 226 -5.50 -12.22 -16.61
N VAL A 227 -5.53 -10.90 -16.81
CA VAL A 227 -5.32 -9.90 -15.76
C VAL A 227 -6.66 -9.43 -15.17
N THR A 228 -6.66 -9.02 -13.90
CA THR A 228 -7.86 -8.62 -13.16
C THR A 228 -8.22 -7.14 -13.32
N SER A 229 -7.36 -6.34 -13.93
CA SER A 229 -7.60 -4.91 -14.18
C SER A 229 -8.59 -4.69 -15.32
N ALA A 230 -9.21 -3.49 -15.35
CA ALA A 230 -10.12 -3.08 -16.42
C ALA A 230 -9.44 -2.95 -17.79
N LYS A 231 -8.11 -2.75 -17.82
CA LYS A 231 -7.28 -2.65 -19.02
C LYS A 231 -6.11 -3.62 -18.92
N ARG A 232 -5.58 -4.05 -20.05
CA ARG A 232 -4.36 -4.88 -20.10
C ARG A 232 -3.18 -4.14 -19.45
N SER A 233 -2.30 -4.89 -18.82
CA SER A 233 -1.09 -4.33 -18.23
C SER A 233 -0.01 -4.08 -19.28
N ALA A 234 0.67 -2.93 -19.17
CA ALA A 234 1.81 -2.62 -20.04
C ALA A 234 2.99 -3.61 -19.86
N ALA A 235 3.10 -4.26 -18.70
CA ALA A 235 4.12 -5.27 -18.41
C ALA A 235 3.84 -6.63 -19.11
N ALA A 236 2.59 -6.86 -19.56
CA ALA A 236 2.15 -8.08 -20.24
C ALA A 236 0.98 -7.76 -21.20
N PRO A 237 1.20 -7.01 -22.29
CA PRO A 237 0.13 -6.52 -23.17
C PRO A 237 -0.60 -7.64 -23.94
N ASP A 238 0.03 -8.78 -24.09
CA ASP A 238 -0.55 -9.95 -24.77
C ASP A 238 -1.54 -10.72 -23.89
N ILE A 239 -1.53 -10.51 -22.56
CA ILE A 239 -2.43 -11.19 -21.65
C ILE A 239 -3.74 -10.38 -21.57
N PRO A 240 -4.90 -10.99 -21.92
CA PRO A 240 -6.18 -10.30 -21.92
C PRO A 240 -6.66 -9.98 -20.50
N THR A 241 -7.64 -9.08 -20.38
CA THR A 241 -8.37 -8.89 -19.13
C THR A 241 -9.44 -9.96 -18.94
N ILE A 242 -9.83 -10.20 -17.69
CA ILE A 242 -10.98 -11.08 -17.38
C ILE A 242 -12.26 -10.47 -17.98
N ALA A 243 -12.40 -9.14 -17.91
CA ALA A 243 -13.56 -8.43 -18.44
C ALA A 243 -13.74 -8.64 -19.96
N GLU A 244 -12.66 -8.49 -20.76
CA GLU A 244 -12.71 -8.70 -22.22
C GLU A 244 -12.81 -10.18 -22.60
N SER A 245 -12.51 -11.07 -21.66
CA SER A 245 -12.51 -12.53 -21.87
C SER A 245 -13.84 -13.23 -21.53
N GLY A 246 -14.89 -12.46 -21.20
CA GLY A 246 -16.24 -12.99 -21.03
C GLY A 246 -16.92 -12.69 -19.70
N LEU A 247 -16.29 -11.94 -18.78
CA LEU A 247 -16.88 -11.46 -17.53
C LEU A 247 -16.89 -9.93 -17.47
N PRO A 248 -17.77 -9.25 -18.23
CA PRO A 248 -17.83 -7.79 -18.27
C PRO A 248 -18.06 -7.20 -16.86
N GLY A 249 -17.38 -6.10 -16.55
CA GLY A 249 -17.44 -5.47 -15.24
C GLY A 249 -16.49 -6.07 -14.19
N PHE A 250 -15.75 -7.11 -14.52
CA PHE A 250 -14.71 -7.64 -13.63
C PHE A 250 -13.57 -6.62 -13.49
N GLU A 251 -13.34 -6.16 -12.27
CA GLU A 251 -12.20 -5.31 -11.91
C GLU A 251 -11.81 -5.53 -10.45
N ALA A 252 -10.60 -6.04 -10.21
CA ALA A 252 -10.01 -6.26 -8.90
C ALA A 252 -8.50 -6.00 -8.95
N SER A 253 -8.11 -4.77 -8.66
CA SER A 253 -6.70 -4.39 -8.60
C SER A 253 -6.20 -4.30 -7.16
N SER A 254 -4.95 -4.68 -6.93
CA SER A 254 -4.23 -4.36 -5.71
C SER A 254 -3.74 -2.93 -5.75
N TRP A 255 -3.72 -2.27 -4.59
CA TRP A 255 -3.01 -1.01 -4.43
C TRP A 255 -2.23 -0.97 -3.12
N PHE A 256 -1.22 -0.13 -3.09
CA PHE A 256 -0.28 0.05 -1.99
C PHE A 256 -0.10 1.52 -1.68
N ALA A 257 -0.07 1.83 -0.40
CA ALA A 257 0.08 3.20 0.07
C ALA A 257 1.04 3.27 1.26
N LEU A 258 1.66 4.42 1.45
CA LEU A 258 2.42 4.73 2.65
C LEU A 258 1.53 5.44 3.64
N MET A 259 1.55 4.98 4.89
CA MET A 259 0.82 5.55 6.00
C MET A 259 1.69 5.64 7.25
N ALA A 260 1.30 6.46 8.20
CA ALA A 260 1.86 6.53 9.55
C ALA A 260 0.76 6.29 10.59
N PRO A 261 1.12 6.03 11.88
CA PRO A 261 0.16 6.13 12.98
C PRO A 261 -0.51 7.51 13.03
N ALA A 262 -1.70 7.59 13.59
CA ALA A 262 -2.38 8.86 13.81
C ALA A 262 -1.54 9.81 14.68
N GLY A 263 -1.72 11.13 14.51
CA GLY A 263 -1.02 12.14 15.32
C GLY A 263 0.31 12.62 14.73
N LEU A 264 0.64 12.26 13.49
CA LEU A 264 1.81 12.81 12.81
C LEU A 264 1.71 14.33 12.65
N SER A 265 2.77 15.08 12.97
CA SER A 265 2.76 16.54 12.80
C SER A 265 2.68 16.90 11.30
N LYS A 266 2.11 18.09 11.00
CA LYS A 266 1.98 18.55 9.61
C LYS A 266 3.33 18.71 8.92
N GLU A 267 4.33 19.14 9.63
CA GLU A 267 5.70 19.35 9.12
C GLU A 267 6.34 18.00 8.74
N VAL A 268 6.21 16.99 9.62
CA VAL A 268 6.73 15.65 9.37
C VAL A 268 5.96 14.98 8.23
N LEU A 269 4.63 15.12 8.20
CA LEU A 269 3.80 14.62 7.10
C LEU A 269 4.23 15.20 5.76
N ALA A 270 4.37 16.53 5.68
CA ALA A 270 4.79 17.21 4.45
C ALA A 270 6.18 16.73 3.99
N ARG A 271 7.12 16.54 4.93
CA ARG A 271 8.47 16.06 4.62
C ARG A 271 8.45 14.63 4.09
N ILE A 272 7.74 13.70 4.76
CA ILE A 272 7.66 12.30 4.32
C ILE A 272 6.95 12.22 2.96
N SER A 273 5.85 12.95 2.76
CA SER A 273 5.11 12.97 1.50
C SER A 273 5.98 13.47 0.34
N ALA A 274 6.72 14.57 0.53
CA ALA A 274 7.62 15.10 -0.48
C ALA A 274 8.74 14.11 -0.85
N GLU A 275 9.38 13.49 0.16
CA GLU A 275 10.44 12.50 -0.07
C GLU A 275 9.89 11.21 -0.72
N THR A 276 8.67 10.79 -0.38
CA THR A 276 7.99 9.69 -1.03
C THR A 276 7.77 10.00 -2.51
N ALA A 277 7.20 11.16 -2.82
CA ALA A 277 6.96 11.59 -4.19
C ALA A 277 8.28 11.69 -4.98
N ARG A 278 9.34 12.24 -4.37
CA ARG A 278 10.66 12.32 -4.98
C ARG A 278 11.19 10.94 -5.37
N VAL A 279 11.18 9.98 -4.44
CA VAL A 279 11.70 8.62 -4.69
C VAL A 279 10.86 7.89 -5.73
N MET A 280 9.53 7.93 -5.60
CA MET A 280 8.63 7.23 -6.53
C MET A 280 8.65 7.80 -7.95
N ASN A 281 9.14 9.04 -8.14
CA ASN A 281 9.31 9.66 -9.45
C ASN A 281 10.73 9.54 -10.01
N LEU A 282 11.70 8.94 -9.32
CA LEU A 282 13.02 8.67 -9.87
C LEU A 282 12.91 7.75 -11.10
N PRO A 283 13.60 8.06 -12.23
CA PRO A 283 13.49 7.28 -13.45
C PRO A 283 13.80 5.79 -13.26
N ASP A 284 14.88 5.48 -12.55
CA ASP A 284 15.30 4.10 -12.24
C ASP A 284 14.28 3.34 -11.36
N VAL A 285 13.63 4.04 -10.43
CA VAL A 285 12.57 3.46 -9.59
C VAL A 285 11.33 3.19 -10.42
N ARG A 286 10.87 4.18 -11.23
CA ARG A 286 9.69 4.01 -12.09
C ARG A 286 9.90 2.89 -13.09
N GLU A 287 11.03 2.88 -13.79
CA GLU A 287 11.35 1.83 -14.76
C GLU A 287 11.32 0.44 -14.12
N LYS A 288 12.06 0.26 -13.01
CA LYS A 288 12.09 -1.00 -12.26
C LYS A 288 10.70 -1.48 -11.84
N LEU A 289 9.90 -0.59 -11.25
CA LEU A 289 8.56 -0.95 -10.76
C LEU A 289 7.58 -1.23 -11.90
N THR A 290 7.64 -0.46 -13.00
CA THR A 290 6.80 -0.70 -14.19
C THR A 290 7.14 -2.03 -14.86
N GLN A 291 8.43 -2.39 -14.98
CA GLN A 291 8.84 -3.70 -15.51
C GLN A 291 8.32 -4.88 -14.68
N LEU A 292 8.07 -4.65 -13.38
CA LEU A 292 7.43 -5.61 -12.48
C LEU A 292 5.89 -5.59 -12.56
N GLY A 293 5.28 -4.71 -13.35
CA GLY A 293 3.83 -4.59 -13.47
C GLY A 293 3.18 -3.77 -12.36
N LEU A 294 3.93 -2.83 -11.76
CA LEU A 294 3.42 -1.84 -10.83
C LEU A 294 3.18 -0.51 -11.55
N ASP A 295 1.97 -0.02 -11.52
CA ASP A 295 1.59 1.30 -12.03
C ASP A 295 1.86 2.35 -10.95
N VAL A 296 3.01 3.02 -11.06
CA VAL A 296 3.51 4.00 -10.07
C VAL A 296 2.76 5.32 -10.22
N ALA A 297 2.06 5.73 -9.17
CA ALA A 297 1.23 6.94 -9.16
C ALA A 297 1.25 7.62 -7.77
N PRO A 298 2.39 8.18 -7.31
CA PRO A 298 2.43 8.84 -6.02
C PRO A 298 1.41 9.98 -5.93
N GLY A 299 0.59 9.98 -4.88
CA GLY A 299 -0.48 10.96 -4.66
C GLY A 299 -0.30 11.76 -3.38
N SER A 300 -1.12 12.81 -3.20
CA SER A 300 -1.15 13.59 -1.96
C SER A 300 -1.83 12.83 -0.83
N PRO A 301 -1.61 13.22 0.44
CA PRO A 301 -2.32 12.67 1.60
C PRO A 301 -3.84 12.73 1.45
N GLU A 302 -4.39 13.83 0.93
CA GLU A 302 -5.82 14.06 0.74
C GLU A 302 -6.39 13.13 -0.35
N SER A 303 -5.65 12.97 -1.46
CA SER A 303 -6.05 12.06 -2.54
C SER A 303 -6.07 10.61 -2.06
N LEU A 304 -5.12 10.21 -1.24
CA LEU A 304 -5.08 8.89 -0.62
C LEU A 304 -6.25 8.68 0.34
N ALA A 305 -6.56 9.67 1.19
CA ALA A 305 -7.72 9.58 2.09
C ALA A 305 -9.02 9.36 1.33
N THR A 306 -9.25 10.12 0.25
CA THR A 306 -10.41 9.96 -0.63
C THR A 306 -10.44 8.59 -1.31
N HIS A 307 -9.28 8.12 -1.79
CA HIS A 307 -9.14 6.80 -2.42
C HIS A 307 -9.52 5.67 -1.46
N ILE A 308 -9.03 5.70 -0.21
CA ILE A 308 -9.36 4.70 0.82
C ILE A 308 -10.87 4.66 1.08
N GLN A 309 -11.53 5.83 1.20
CA GLN A 309 -12.98 5.89 1.42
C GLN A 309 -13.75 5.26 0.25
N THR A 310 -13.40 5.61 -0.98
CA THR A 310 -14.01 5.07 -2.20
C THR A 310 -13.83 3.56 -2.29
N GLU A 311 -12.62 3.07 -2.06
CA GLU A 311 -12.31 1.65 -2.11
C GLU A 311 -13.00 0.87 -0.98
N THR A 312 -13.13 1.45 0.23
CA THR A 312 -13.88 0.82 1.32
C THR A 312 -15.33 0.56 0.93
N VAL A 313 -15.99 1.51 0.29
CA VAL A 313 -17.38 1.35 -0.20
C VAL A 313 -17.47 0.28 -1.30
N LYS A 314 -16.55 0.33 -2.27
CA LYS A 314 -16.47 -0.66 -3.36
C LYS A 314 -16.31 -2.08 -2.82
N TRP A 315 -15.34 -2.30 -1.95
CA TRP A 315 -15.04 -3.64 -1.44
C TRP A 315 -16.06 -4.14 -0.43
N ALA A 316 -16.72 -3.25 0.32
CA ALA A 316 -17.86 -3.66 1.16
C ALA A 316 -19.01 -4.26 0.32
N LYS A 317 -19.27 -3.70 -0.86
CA LYS A 317 -20.23 -4.25 -1.83
C LYS A 317 -19.78 -5.64 -2.32
N VAL A 318 -18.53 -5.78 -2.75
CA VAL A 318 -17.99 -7.06 -3.25
C VAL A 318 -18.03 -8.14 -2.16
N VAL A 319 -17.61 -7.84 -0.94
CA VAL A 319 -17.67 -8.77 0.20
C VAL A 319 -19.10 -9.22 0.47
N LYS A 320 -20.07 -8.29 0.46
CA LYS A 320 -21.48 -8.60 0.66
C LYS A 320 -22.05 -9.51 -0.45
N GLU A 321 -21.74 -9.19 -1.71
CA GLU A 321 -22.26 -9.92 -2.89
C GLU A 321 -21.63 -11.31 -3.04
N SER A 322 -20.35 -11.47 -2.71
CA SER A 322 -19.67 -12.75 -2.74
C SER A 322 -20.06 -13.68 -1.57
N GLY A 323 -20.65 -13.12 -0.50
CA GLY A 323 -20.94 -13.86 0.72
C GLY A 323 -19.68 -14.26 1.52
N ALA A 324 -18.50 -13.73 1.14
CA ALA A 324 -17.26 -14.00 1.86
C ALA A 324 -17.34 -13.51 3.29
N LYS A 325 -17.02 -14.39 4.24
CA LYS A 325 -17.01 -14.11 5.69
C LYS A 325 -15.77 -14.72 6.30
N LEU A 326 -15.27 -14.08 7.33
CA LEU A 326 -14.28 -14.64 8.24
C LEU A 326 -14.90 -14.59 9.63
N ASP A 327 -14.98 -15.74 10.23
CA ASP A 327 -15.47 -15.94 11.61
C ASP A 327 -14.42 -15.45 12.63
#